data_d4efbc48e72a7442b9ce5fca049b954a
#
_entry.id   d4efbc48e72a7442b9ce5fca049b954a
#
_cell.length_a   1.000
_cell.length_b   1.000
_cell.length_c   1.000
_cell.angle_alpha   90.00
_cell.angle_beta   90.00
_cell.angle_gamma   90.00
#
_symmetry.space_group_name_H-M   'P 1'
#
loop_
_entity.id
_entity.type
_entity.pdbx_description
1 polymer ?
#
loop_
_entity_poly.entity_id
_entity_poly.type
_entity_poly.pdbx_seq_one_letter_code
_entity_poly.pdbx_strand_id
1 'polypeptide(L)'
;VVLQFPMYWYSTPALLKQWLDDVLLYGWAYGSTGKALAGKELLVAVSTGGPGDAYSHESSYGYTLTELLRPLQATANMVQMTYLKPFTTTGTLTITDEALAQRAEDYAATLQSTDLPVLDRRG
;
A
#
# COMPACT_ATOMS: atom_id res chain seq x y z
N VAL A 1 -7.30 -1.22 -8.35
CA VAL A 1 -6.03 -1.96 -8.40
C VAL A 1 -5.56 -2.22 -6.99
N VAL A 2 -5.09 -3.42 -6.72
CA VAL A 2 -4.54 -3.81 -5.41
C VAL A 2 -3.08 -4.19 -5.58
N LEU A 3 -2.22 -3.62 -4.75
CA LEU A 3 -0.83 -4.06 -4.60
C LEU A 3 -0.71 -4.72 -3.24
N GLN A 4 -0.58 -6.05 -3.23
CA GLN A 4 -0.45 -6.84 -2.02
C GLN A 4 0.97 -7.37 -1.91
N PHE A 5 1.66 -7.05 -0.81
CA PHE A 5 3.06 -7.46 -0.64
C PHE A 5 3.49 -7.44 0.83
N PRO A 6 4.48 -8.26 1.18
CA PRO A 6 5.17 -8.12 2.46
C PRO A 6 6.17 -6.96 2.37
N MET A 7 6.27 -6.15 3.42
CA MET A 7 7.26 -5.08 3.48
C MET A 7 8.67 -5.68 3.68
N TYR A 8 9.58 -5.37 2.79
CA TYR A 8 10.97 -5.77 2.87
C TYR A 8 11.86 -4.53 2.99
N TRP A 9 12.63 -4.48 4.07
CA TRP A 9 13.51 -3.34 4.34
C TRP A 9 12.77 -2.00 4.19
N TYR A 10 11.61 -1.91 4.84
CA TYR A 10 10.78 -0.69 4.90
C TYR A 10 10.26 -0.23 3.54
N SER A 11 10.22 -1.12 2.57
CA SER A 11 9.82 -0.81 1.19
C SER A 11 9.10 -1.99 0.55
N THR A 12 8.88 -1.90 -0.76
CA THR A 12 8.34 -3.01 -1.55
C THR A 12 9.41 -4.07 -1.78
N PRO A 13 9.00 -5.35 -1.99
CA PRO A 13 9.93 -6.32 -2.54
C PRO A 13 10.47 -5.86 -3.90
N ALA A 14 11.70 -6.27 -4.22
CA ALA A 14 12.35 -5.86 -5.46
C ALA A 14 11.53 -6.21 -6.71
N LEU A 15 10.86 -7.38 -6.69
CA LEU A 15 10.03 -7.82 -7.82
C LEU A 15 8.86 -6.87 -8.06
N LEU A 16 8.22 -6.35 -7.02
CA LEU A 16 7.13 -5.39 -7.17
C LEU A 16 7.64 -4.06 -7.75
N LYS A 17 8.79 -3.58 -7.27
CA LYS A 17 9.39 -2.35 -7.80
C LYS A 17 9.75 -2.51 -9.27
N GLN A 18 10.30 -3.65 -9.65
CA GLN A 18 10.59 -3.96 -11.04
C GLN A 18 9.31 -3.95 -11.90
N TRP A 19 8.23 -4.54 -11.38
CA TRP A 19 6.94 -4.53 -12.06
C TRP A 19 6.45 -3.10 -12.29
N LEU A 20 6.54 -2.23 -11.28
CA LEU A 20 6.16 -0.82 -11.41
C LEU A 20 7.00 -0.12 -12.47
N ASP A 21 8.31 -0.35 -12.48
CA ASP A 21 9.24 0.26 -13.43
C ASP A 21 8.95 -0.19 -14.87
N ASP A 22 8.57 -1.46 -15.05
CA ASP A 22 8.36 -2.05 -16.38
C ASP A 22 6.97 -1.77 -16.95
N VAL A 23 5.97 -1.60 -16.09
CA VAL A 23 4.56 -1.49 -16.49
C VAL A 23 4.10 -0.04 -16.61
N LEU A 24 4.53 0.85 -15.70
CA LEU A 24 4.07 2.23 -15.68
C LEU A 24 4.85 3.09 -16.68
N LEU A 25 4.56 2.87 -17.96
CA LEU A 25 5.29 3.50 -19.05
C LEU A 25 4.69 4.85 -19.46
N TYR A 26 5.56 5.73 -19.97
CA TYR A 26 5.17 7.00 -20.56
C TYR A 26 4.21 6.78 -21.75
N GLY A 27 3.19 7.63 -21.84
CA GLY A 27 2.21 7.55 -22.90
C GLY A 27 1.08 6.53 -22.65
N TRP A 28 1.20 5.73 -21.59
CA TRP A 28 0.15 4.80 -21.15
C TRP A 28 -0.30 5.14 -19.74
N ALA A 29 0.60 5.07 -18.76
CA ALA A 29 0.29 5.32 -17.36
C ALA A 29 0.37 6.80 -16.99
N TYR A 30 1.21 7.56 -17.67
CA TYR A 30 1.44 8.98 -17.38
C TYR A 30 1.82 9.75 -18.64
N GLY A 31 1.96 11.06 -18.50
CA GLY A 31 2.19 11.96 -19.63
C GLY A 31 0.86 12.49 -20.20
N SER A 32 0.93 13.38 -21.17
CA SER A 32 -0.24 14.07 -21.71
C SER A 32 -1.29 13.13 -22.32
N THR A 33 -0.85 11.99 -22.86
CA THR A 33 -1.73 10.98 -23.46
C THR A 33 -1.88 9.72 -22.62
N GLY A 34 -1.11 9.59 -21.54
CA GLY A 34 -1.09 8.39 -20.69
C GLY A 34 -2.09 8.48 -19.55
N LYS A 35 -3.33 8.07 -19.78
CA LYS A 35 -4.43 8.16 -18.81
C LYS A 35 -5.10 6.82 -18.55
N ALA A 36 -4.41 5.72 -18.79
CA ALA A 36 -4.99 4.38 -18.67
C ALA A 36 -5.46 4.08 -17.23
N LEU A 37 -4.79 4.65 -16.22
CA LEU A 37 -5.10 4.42 -14.81
C LEU A 37 -5.88 5.57 -14.17
N ALA A 38 -6.10 6.66 -14.88
CA ALA A 38 -6.76 7.84 -14.33
C ALA A 38 -8.16 7.52 -13.81
N GLY A 39 -8.45 7.97 -12.58
CA GLY A 39 -9.73 7.74 -11.93
C GLY A 39 -9.89 6.38 -11.26
N LYS A 40 -8.96 5.46 -11.43
CA LYS A 40 -8.99 4.18 -10.73
C LYS A 40 -8.50 4.35 -9.29
N GLU A 41 -8.90 3.43 -8.43
CA GLU A 41 -8.46 3.41 -7.04
C GLU A 41 -7.25 2.48 -6.87
N LEU A 42 -6.31 2.87 -6.02
CA LEU A 42 -5.18 2.03 -5.62
C LEU A 42 -5.31 1.70 -4.14
N LEU A 43 -5.40 0.41 -3.83
CA LEU A 43 -5.32 -0.12 -2.48
C LEU A 43 -3.98 -0.82 -2.29
N VAL A 44 -3.21 -0.38 -1.32
CA VAL A 44 -2.01 -1.07 -0.86
C VAL A 44 -2.40 -1.98 0.29
N ALA A 45 -2.13 -3.28 0.14
CA ALA A 45 -2.32 -4.26 1.19
C ALA A 45 -0.95 -4.79 1.59
N VAL A 46 -0.44 -4.33 2.74
CA VAL A 46 0.92 -4.62 3.16
C VAL A 46 0.95 -5.37 4.48
N SER A 47 1.82 -6.36 4.57
CA SER A 47 2.11 -7.06 5.82
C SER A 47 3.52 -6.71 6.31
N THR A 48 3.69 -6.69 7.63
CA THR A 48 4.98 -6.41 8.27
C THR A 48 5.27 -7.46 9.33
N GLY A 49 6.52 -7.90 9.41
CA GLY A 49 6.98 -8.77 10.51
C GLY A 49 6.97 -8.05 11.85
N GLY A 50 7.39 -6.79 11.88
CA GLY A 50 7.40 -5.96 13.08
C GLY A 50 6.01 -5.58 13.57
N PRO A 51 5.85 -5.31 14.88
CA PRO A 51 4.56 -4.91 15.45
C PRO A 51 4.18 -3.50 15.03
N GLY A 52 2.87 -3.22 15.01
CA GLY A 52 2.34 -1.94 14.53
C GLY A 52 2.85 -0.73 15.32
N ASP A 53 3.05 -0.88 16.62
CA ASP A 53 3.55 0.20 17.49
C ASP A 53 5.03 0.54 17.26
N ALA A 54 5.78 -0.32 16.57
CA ALA A 54 7.15 -0.02 16.17
C ALA A 54 7.21 1.01 15.03
N TYR A 55 6.13 1.18 14.28
CA TYR A 55 6.06 2.14 13.18
C TYR A 55 5.59 3.50 13.68
N SER A 56 6.45 4.15 14.44
CA SER A 56 6.20 5.47 15.02
C SER A 56 7.48 6.27 15.08
N HIS A 57 7.34 7.58 15.26
CA HIS A 57 8.50 8.47 15.38
C HIS A 57 9.29 8.25 16.68
N GLU A 58 8.62 7.75 17.71
CA GLU A 58 9.24 7.51 19.04
C GLU A 58 9.96 6.16 19.11
N SER A 59 9.72 5.27 18.17
CA SER A 59 10.38 3.97 18.15
C SER A 59 11.76 4.03 17.49
N SER A 60 12.52 2.93 17.63
CA SER A 60 13.80 2.80 16.93
C SER A 60 13.65 2.79 15.39
N TYR A 61 12.46 2.48 14.87
CA TYR A 61 12.20 2.57 13.43
C TYR A 61 12.11 4.03 12.95
N GLY A 62 11.58 4.93 13.78
CA GLY A 62 11.57 6.37 13.54
C GLY A 62 10.55 6.87 12.53
N TYR A 63 9.79 5.99 11.88
CA TYR A 63 8.85 6.34 10.80
C TYR A 63 7.55 5.57 10.93
N THR A 64 6.45 6.22 10.52
CA THR A 64 5.14 5.57 10.43
C THR A 64 5.03 4.75 9.15
N LEU A 65 4.08 3.81 9.11
CA LEU A 65 3.80 3.07 7.88
C LEU A 65 3.34 4.00 6.76
N THR A 66 2.54 5.01 7.08
CA THR A 66 2.10 6.01 6.10
C THR A 66 3.31 6.67 5.41
N GLU A 67 4.33 7.04 6.19
CA GLU A 67 5.53 7.66 5.64
C GLU A 67 6.32 6.70 4.76
N LEU A 68 6.47 5.45 5.20
CA LEU A 68 7.22 4.43 4.45
C LEU A 68 6.51 4.04 3.14
N LEU A 69 5.20 4.23 3.05
CA LEU A 69 4.42 3.94 1.86
C LEU A 69 4.24 5.17 0.95
N ARG A 70 4.79 6.33 1.28
CA ARG A 70 4.70 7.54 0.47
C ARG A 70 5.14 7.36 -1.00
N PRO A 71 6.18 6.57 -1.31
CA PRO A 71 6.53 6.34 -2.71
C PRO A 71 5.39 5.77 -3.55
N LEU A 72 4.57 4.87 -2.99
CA LEU A 72 3.40 4.33 -3.69
C LEU A 72 2.29 5.36 -3.82
N GLN A 73 2.09 6.20 -2.81
CA GLN A 73 1.15 7.31 -2.89
C GLN A 73 1.58 8.33 -3.96
N ALA A 74 2.86 8.66 -4.02
CA ALA A 74 3.41 9.53 -5.07
C ALA A 74 3.19 8.94 -6.46
N THR A 75 3.37 7.64 -6.60
CA THR A 75 3.09 6.91 -7.84
C THR A 75 1.61 7.04 -8.22
N ALA A 76 0.70 6.79 -7.28
CA ALA A 76 -0.73 6.95 -7.50
C ALA A 76 -1.08 8.36 -7.96
N ASN A 77 -0.50 9.38 -7.33
CA ASN A 77 -0.71 10.77 -7.72
C ASN A 77 -0.25 11.03 -9.15
N MET A 78 0.92 10.51 -9.52
CA MET A 78 1.49 10.71 -10.87
C MET A 78 0.63 10.08 -11.95
N VAL A 79 0.09 8.89 -11.71
CA VAL A 79 -0.77 8.18 -12.68
C VAL A 79 -2.25 8.51 -12.50
N GLN A 80 -2.59 9.48 -11.66
CA GLN A 80 -3.94 10.02 -11.45
C GLN A 80 -4.93 9.01 -10.85
N MET A 81 -4.43 8.10 -10.03
CA MET A 81 -5.25 7.19 -9.25
C MET A 81 -5.62 7.82 -7.90
N THR A 82 -6.76 7.40 -7.36
CA THR A 82 -7.13 7.72 -5.99
C THR A 82 -6.44 6.76 -5.05
N TYR A 83 -5.61 7.27 -4.14
CA TYR A 83 -4.87 6.46 -3.18
C TYR A 83 -5.74 6.20 -1.95
N LEU A 84 -6.13 4.95 -1.75
CA LEU A 84 -6.93 4.57 -0.60
C LEU A 84 -6.04 4.39 0.64
N LYS A 85 -6.65 4.52 1.82
CA LYS A 85 -5.96 4.20 3.06
C LYS A 85 -5.47 2.75 3.00
N PRO A 86 -4.17 2.48 3.20
CA PRO A 86 -3.65 1.12 3.09
C PRO A 86 -4.28 0.16 4.09
N PHE A 87 -4.45 -1.09 3.65
CA PHE A 87 -4.80 -2.20 4.52
C PHE A 87 -3.51 -2.81 5.06
N THR A 88 -3.32 -2.76 6.38
CA THR A 88 -2.06 -3.20 6.99
C THR A 88 -2.29 -4.38 7.92
N THR A 89 -1.40 -5.37 7.86
CA THR A 89 -1.34 -6.49 8.80
C THR A 89 0.04 -6.50 9.42
N THR A 90 0.13 -6.13 10.69
CA THR A 90 1.41 -5.97 11.39
C THR A 90 1.66 -7.12 12.35
N GLY A 91 2.93 -7.28 12.79
CA GLY A 91 3.28 -8.27 13.80
C GLY A 91 3.17 -9.70 13.31
N THR A 92 3.41 -9.96 12.03
CA THR A 92 3.20 -11.30 11.46
C THR A 92 4.17 -12.36 12.00
N LEU A 93 5.28 -11.95 12.63
CA LEU A 93 6.21 -12.90 13.26
C LEU A 93 5.60 -13.59 14.49
N THR A 94 4.62 -12.95 15.16
CA THR A 94 4.03 -13.44 16.40
C THR A 94 2.50 -13.49 16.37
N ILE A 95 1.89 -13.22 15.21
CA ILE A 95 0.44 -13.23 15.07
C ILE A 95 -0.11 -14.65 15.31
N THR A 96 -1.23 -14.75 16.06
CA THR A 96 -1.90 -16.03 16.25
C THR A 96 -2.67 -16.45 15.01
N ASP A 97 -2.95 -17.76 14.89
CA ASP A 97 -3.74 -18.27 13.76
C ASP A 97 -5.14 -17.65 13.73
N GLU A 98 -5.76 -17.44 14.91
CA GLU A 98 -7.08 -16.81 15.01
C GLU A 98 -7.05 -15.35 14.55
N ALA A 99 -6.03 -14.59 14.96
CA ALA A 99 -5.89 -13.20 14.56
C ALA A 99 -5.60 -13.08 13.06
N LEU A 100 -4.79 -13.97 12.51
CA LEU A 100 -4.50 -14.01 11.08
C LEU A 100 -5.76 -14.35 10.27
N ALA A 101 -6.55 -15.33 10.72
CA ALA A 101 -7.82 -15.68 10.08
C ALA A 101 -8.79 -14.49 10.10
N GLN A 102 -8.85 -13.74 11.20
CA GLN A 102 -9.69 -12.54 11.28
C GLN A 102 -9.20 -11.46 10.31
N ARG A 103 -7.87 -11.25 10.18
CA ARG A 103 -7.34 -10.29 9.21
C ARG A 103 -7.69 -10.69 7.77
N ALA A 104 -7.68 -11.98 7.46
CA ALA A 104 -8.08 -12.48 6.15
C ALA A 104 -9.55 -12.15 5.85
N GLU A 105 -10.45 -12.32 6.83
CA GLU A 105 -11.85 -11.94 6.69
C GLU A 105 -12.01 -10.42 6.54
N ASP A 106 -11.29 -9.63 7.32
CA ASP A 106 -11.29 -8.17 7.23
C ASP A 106 -10.82 -7.71 5.84
N TYR A 107 -9.80 -8.36 5.30
CA TYR A 107 -9.28 -8.07 3.97
C TYR A 107 -10.31 -8.39 2.89
N ALA A 108 -10.96 -9.55 2.98
CA ALA A 108 -12.01 -9.92 2.04
C ALA A 108 -13.16 -8.90 2.08
N ALA A 109 -13.58 -8.45 3.27
CA ALA A 109 -14.60 -7.42 3.42
C ALA A 109 -14.15 -6.08 2.82
N THR A 110 -12.89 -5.71 3.01
CA THR A 110 -12.30 -4.50 2.41
C THR A 110 -12.36 -4.55 0.89
N LEU A 111 -11.99 -5.68 0.29
CA LEU A 111 -12.01 -5.83 -1.18
C LEU A 111 -13.42 -5.76 -1.76
N GLN A 112 -14.45 -6.07 -0.99
CA GLN A 112 -15.85 -6.03 -1.41
C GLN A 112 -16.51 -4.68 -1.13
N SER A 113 -15.88 -3.83 -0.33
CA SER A 113 -16.44 -2.53 0.03
C SER A 113 -16.36 -1.55 -1.13
N THR A 114 -17.41 -0.76 -1.31
CA THR A 114 -17.43 0.33 -2.29
C THR A 114 -17.18 1.70 -1.68
N ASP A 115 -17.00 1.75 -0.35
CA ASP A 115 -16.83 3.00 0.40
C ASP A 115 -15.57 2.91 1.27
N LEU A 116 -14.41 2.90 0.61
CA LEU A 116 -13.12 2.84 1.29
C LEU A 116 -12.57 4.24 1.55
N PRO A 117 -11.95 4.48 2.71
CA PRO A 117 -11.39 5.79 3.00
C PRO A 117 -10.21 6.11 2.09
N VAL A 118 -10.19 7.35 1.61
CA VAL A 118 -9.10 7.91 0.81
C VAL A 118 -8.07 8.50 1.74
N LEU A 119 -6.79 8.27 1.46
CA LEU A 119 -5.71 8.93 2.17
C LEU A 119 -5.29 10.18 1.40
N ASP A 120 -5.53 11.35 2.00
CA ASP A 120 -5.12 12.62 1.43
C ASP A 120 -3.58 12.63 1.29
N ARG A 121 -3.11 13.12 0.14
CA ARG A 121 -1.68 13.24 -0.13
C ARG A 121 -0.93 14.18 0.83
N ARG A 122 -1.65 14.92 1.66
CA ARG A 122 -1.09 15.77 2.72
C ARG A 122 -1.26 15.17 4.13
N GLY A 123 -1.96 14.03 4.20
CA GLY A 123 -2.28 13.36 5.47
C GLY A 123 -1.27 12.32 5.96
#